data_a3a260926455b3198b0c2ea4cb3c1367
#
_entry.id   a3a260926455b3198b0c2ea4cb3c1367
#
_cell.length_a   1.000
_cell.length_b   1.000
_cell.length_c   1.000
_cell.angle_alpha   90.00
_cell.angle_beta   90.00
_cell.angle_gamma   90.00
#
_symmetry.space_group_name_H-M   'P 1'
#
loop_
_entity.id
_entity.type
_entity.pdbx_description
1 polymer ?
#
loop_
_entity_poly.entity_id
_entity_poly.type
_entity_poly.pdbx_seq_one_letter_code
_entity_poly.pdbx_strand_id
1 'polypeptide(L)'
;MASDTSPIAEQGVATLPDEAWAQALHRTEIIGPLAALEVVGHEAADAAAQALGLSRRQVYVLIRRARQGAGLVTDLARGRSGGGKGKGRLSEPVECIIRELLQKRFLTKQKRSLAVFHREVTQACKAQKLQVPARNTVALRIANLDPLKTTRHREGQDASRRLQSAGGVPPTLTAPLEQVQIDHTVIDLIVVDERDRQPIGRPYLTIAIDVFTRCVVGMVVTLEAPSAVSVGLCLAHAACDKRPWLERLDVEMDWSMSGKPMLLYLDNAAEFKSEALRRGCEQHGIRLDYRPLGQPHYGGIVERIIGTAMQMIHDELPGTTFSNPGQRGEYASEKRAALTLRELERWLVLAVGTYHGSVHSGLLQPPAARWAEAVARAGVPAVVTRATAFLVDFLPIMRRTLTRTGFVIDHIHYYADALKPWIARRDRLPAFLIRRDPRDISRIWVLEPEGQHYLEIPYRTLSHPAVTLWEQRQALAKLRQQGREQVDELALFRMIGQMREIVTTAQKATRKARRDADRRQHLKASAPSVKPAPPDADMADPQADNLSPAKPFDQIEEW
;
A
#
# COMPACT_ATOMS: atom_id res chain seq x y z
N MET A 1 -37.78 -10.02 27.27
CA MET A 1 -37.31 -11.35 26.93
C MET A 1 -35.93 -11.51 27.54
N ALA A 2 -35.79 -12.33 28.59
CA ALA A 2 -34.47 -12.62 29.16
C ALA A 2 -33.67 -13.41 28.15
N SER A 3 -32.50 -12.91 27.76
CA SER A 3 -31.58 -13.62 26.91
C SER A 3 -31.11 -14.86 27.66
N ASP A 4 -31.43 -16.03 27.14
CA ASP A 4 -30.91 -17.30 27.62
C ASP A 4 -29.37 -17.30 27.35
N THR A 5 -28.61 -17.02 28.41
CA THR A 5 -27.15 -17.01 28.40
C THR A 5 -26.56 -18.36 28.77
N SER A 6 -27.26 -19.44 28.48
CA SER A 6 -26.68 -20.80 28.64
C SER A 6 -25.41 -20.92 27.82
N PRO A 7 -24.28 -21.31 28.41
CA PRO A 7 -23.04 -21.45 27.66
C PRO A 7 -23.20 -22.49 26.55
N ILE A 8 -22.88 -22.11 25.31
CA ILE A 8 -22.82 -23.05 24.19
C ILE A 8 -21.86 -24.18 24.55
N ALA A 9 -22.28 -25.45 24.40
CA ALA A 9 -21.44 -26.60 24.73
C ALA A 9 -20.07 -26.49 24.07
N GLU A 10 -18.99 -26.72 24.84
CA GLU A 10 -17.58 -26.62 24.36
C GLU A 10 -17.28 -27.52 23.13
N GLN A 11 -18.11 -28.49 22.85
CA GLN A 11 -17.99 -29.41 21.72
C GLN A 11 -19.28 -29.35 20.90
N GLY A 12 -19.26 -28.60 19.81
CA GLY A 12 -20.31 -28.64 18.82
C GLY A 12 -20.24 -29.90 17.94
N VAL A 13 -21.36 -30.27 17.32
CA VAL A 13 -21.50 -31.44 16.42
C VAL A 13 -20.39 -31.48 15.36
N ALA A 14 -20.03 -30.34 14.78
CA ALA A 14 -19.03 -30.21 13.73
C ALA A 14 -17.56 -30.31 14.21
N THR A 15 -17.30 -30.36 15.51
CA THR A 15 -15.92 -30.35 16.05
C THR A 15 -15.48 -31.74 16.58
N LEU A 16 -16.36 -32.71 16.61
CA LEU A 16 -16.04 -34.07 16.98
C LEU A 16 -15.60 -34.88 15.76
N PRO A 17 -14.47 -35.63 15.84
CA PRO A 17 -14.13 -36.63 14.81
C PRO A 17 -15.25 -37.66 14.68
N ASP A 18 -15.46 -38.19 13.46
CA ASP A 18 -16.53 -39.17 13.17
C ASP A 18 -16.52 -40.39 14.11
N GLU A 19 -15.33 -40.86 14.47
CA GLU A 19 -15.16 -41.99 15.39
C GLU A 19 -15.63 -41.65 16.82
N ALA A 20 -15.34 -40.43 17.29
CA ALA A 20 -15.79 -39.93 18.60
C ALA A 20 -17.30 -39.68 18.61
N TRP A 21 -17.85 -39.22 17.47
CA TRP A 21 -19.30 -39.04 17.28
C TRP A 21 -20.01 -40.38 17.32
N ALA A 22 -19.57 -41.39 16.56
CA ALA A 22 -20.15 -42.74 16.57
C ALA A 22 -20.13 -43.37 17.96
N GLN A 23 -19.04 -43.21 18.71
CA GLN A 23 -18.94 -43.67 20.10
C GLN A 23 -19.93 -42.93 21.03
N ALA A 24 -20.11 -41.65 20.85
CA ALA A 24 -21.07 -40.87 21.65
C ALA A 24 -22.52 -41.28 21.33
N LEU A 25 -22.83 -41.48 20.06
CA LEU A 25 -24.12 -41.97 19.60
C LEU A 25 -24.46 -43.32 20.21
N HIS A 26 -23.53 -44.30 20.09
CA HIS A 26 -23.69 -45.64 20.68
C HIS A 26 -23.87 -45.61 22.21
N ARG A 27 -23.17 -44.72 22.90
CA ARG A 27 -23.41 -44.50 24.34
C ARG A 27 -24.78 -43.92 24.63
N THR A 28 -25.28 -43.01 23.78
CA THR A 28 -26.59 -42.40 23.95
C THR A 28 -27.71 -43.44 23.79
N GLU A 29 -27.58 -44.36 22.86
CA GLU A 29 -28.51 -45.44 22.64
C GLU A 29 -28.65 -46.36 23.86
N ILE A 30 -27.53 -46.68 24.55
CA ILE A 30 -27.50 -47.58 25.68
C ILE A 30 -27.78 -46.88 27.01
N ILE A 31 -27.22 -45.68 27.22
CA ILE A 31 -27.32 -44.94 28.48
C ILE A 31 -28.59 -44.12 28.57
N GLY A 32 -29.13 -43.60 27.44
CA GLY A 32 -30.32 -42.78 27.40
C GLY A 32 -31.54 -43.42 28.11
N PRO A 33 -31.92 -44.66 27.76
CA PRO A 33 -32.99 -45.39 28.44
C PRO A 33 -32.76 -45.55 29.95
N LEU A 34 -31.50 -45.85 30.34
CA LEU A 34 -31.15 -46.00 31.78
C LEU A 34 -31.15 -44.67 32.53
N ALA A 35 -30.79 -43.59 31.89
CA ALA A 35 -30.83 -42.28 32.48
C ALA A 35 -32.28 -41.79 32.76
N ALA A 36 -33.25 -42.27 31.98
CA ALA A 36 -34.66 -41.96 32.16
C ALA A 36 -35.33 -42.70 33.34
N LEU A 37 -34.73 -43.81 33.79
CA LEU A 37 -35.24 -44.56 34.95
C LEU A 37 -34.93 -43.82 36.25
N GLU A 38 -35.83 -43.81 37.22
CA GLU A 38 -35.61 -43.18 38.50
C GLU A 38 -34.51 -43.89 39.30
N VAL A 39 -34.50 -45.23 39.30
CA VAL A 39 -33.49 -46.07 39.94
C VAL A 39 -32.98 -47.09 38.94
N VAL A 40 -31.67 -47.19 38.81
CA VAL A 40 -31.00 -48.15 37.92
C VAL A 40 -30.45 -49.29 38.76
N GLY A 41 -31.00 -50.49 38.56
CA GLY A 41 -30.53 -51.71 39.22
C GLY A 41 -29.14 -52.16 38.73
N HIS A 42 -28.50 -53.03 39.55
CA HIS A 42 -27.16 -53.52 39.24
C HIS A 42 -27.12 -54.35 37.96
N GLU A 43 -28.10 -55.18 37.69
CA GLU A 43 -28.19 -56.00 36.48
C GLU A 43 -28.26 -55.19 35.19
N ALA A 44 -29.06 -54.13 35.18
CA ALA A 44 -29.17 -53.25 34.03
C ALA A 44 -27.87 -52.44 33.81
N ALA A 45 -27.22 -52.03 34.90
CA ALA A 45 -25.92 -51.38 34.80
C ALA A 45 -24.80 -52.30 34.35
N ASP A 46 -24.82 -53.59 34.72
CA ASP A 46 -23.86 -54.60 34.29
C ASP A 46 -24.06 -54.97 32.81
N ALA A 47 -25.29 -55.11 32.35
CA ALA A 47 -25.59 -55.31 30.93
C ALA A 47 -25.08 -54.16 30.07
N ALA A 48 -25.31 -52.91 30.50
CA ALA A 48 -24.78 -51.73 29.81
C ALA A 48 -23.24 -51.64 29.85
N ALA A 49 -22.63 -52.07 30.97
CA ALA A 49 -21.19 -52.13 31.10
C ALA A 49 -20.55 -53.12 30.13
N GLN A 50 -21.18 -54.28 29.95
CA GLN A 50 -20.78 -55.29 29.00
C GLN A 50 -20.93 -54.81 27.55
N ALA A 51 -22.07 -54.21 27.21
CA ALA A 51 -22.33 -53.66 25.87
C ALA A 51 -21.37 -52.55 25.46
N LEU A 52 -20.95 -51.71 26.41
CA LEU A 52 -20.03 -50.57 26.16
C LEU A 52 -18.56 -50.92 26.40
N GLY A 53 -18.22 -52.12 26.88
CA GLY A 53 -16.84 -52.46 27.26
C GLY A 53 -16.30 -51.59 28.39
N LEU A 54 -17.15 -51.18 29.33
CA LEU A 54 -16.84 -50.28 30.45
C LEU A 54 -17.06 -50.97 31.80
N SER A 55 -16.52 -50.35 32.86
CA SER A 55 -16.86 -50.81 34.21
C SER A 55 -18.22 -50.26 34.66
N ARG A 56 -18.93 -51.00 35.55
CA ARG A 56 -20.19 -50.52 36.16
C ARG A 56 -20.08 -49.09 36.73
N ARG A 57 -18.97 -48.79 37.37
CA ARG A 57 -18.71 -47.43 37.90
C ARG A 57 -18.74 -46.38 36.80
N GLN A 58 -18.16 -46.67 35.63
CA GLN A 58 -18.17 -45.74 34.50
C GLN A 58 -19.57 -45.58 33.91
N VAL A 59 -20.38 -46.63 33.87
CA VAL A 59 -21.79 -46.57 33.45
C VAL A 59 -22.58 -45.63 34.35
N TYR A 60 -22.46 -45.72 35.67
CA TYR A 60 -23.12 -44.78 36.58
C TYR A 60 -22.64 -43.32 36.42
N VAL A 61 -21.37 -43.14 36.09
CA VAL A 61 -20.84 -41.81 35.76
C VAL A 61 -21.49 -41.25 34.49
N LEU A 62 -21.64 -42.09 33.45
CA LEU A 62 -22.31 -41.72 32.20
C LEU A 62 -23.81 -41.44 32.43
N ILE A 63 -24.53 -42.26 33.21
CA ILE A 63 -25.91 -42.03 33.59
C ILE A 63 -26.07 -40.67 34.32
N ARG A 64 -25.20 -40.37 35.30
CA ARG A 64 -25.23 -39.09 35.99
C ARG A 64 -24.98 -37.93 35.03
N ARG A 65 -24.06 -38.11 34.09
CA ARG A 65 -23.74 -37.09 33.09
C ARG A 65 -24.90 -36.89 32.12
N ALA A 66 -25.55 -37.95 31.67
CA ALA A 66 -26.76 -37.84 30.83
C ALA A 66 -27.89 -37.10 31.55
N ARG A 67 -28.10 -37.38 32.85
CA ARG A 67 -29.14 -36.72 33.66
C ARG A 67 -28.83 -35.22 33.95
N GLN A 68 -27.56 -34.85 33.99
CA GLN A 68 -27.13 -33.48 34.19
C GLN A 68 -27.00 -32.69 32.88
N GLY A 69 -26.98 -33.37 31.73
CA GLY A 69 -26.91 -32.76 30.42
C GLY A 69 -28.28 -32.33 29.86
N ALA A 70 -28.24 -31.77 28.65
CA ALA A 70 -29.44 -31.35 27.91
C ALA A 70 -30.08 -32.53 27.09
N GLY A 71 -29.64 -33.77 27.26
CA GLY A 71 -30.08 -34.91 26.48
C GLY A 71 -29.50 -35.01 25.09
N LEU A 72 -28.40 -34.31 24.84
CA LEU A 72 -27.69 -34.30 23.55
C LEU A 72 -26.66 -35.44 23.46
N VAL A 73 -26.41 -35.92 22.25
CA VAL A 73 -25.37 -36.93 21.98
C VAL A 73 -24.00 -36.46 22.49
N THR A 74 -23.72 -35.20 22.38
CA THR A 74 -22.46 -34.58 22.85
C THR A 74 -22.27 -34.66 24.37
N ASP A 75 -23.32 -34.82 25.14
CA ASP A 75 -23.24 -34.97 26.61
C ASP A 75 -22.51 -36.25 27.00
N LEU A 76 -22.56 -37.29 26.18
CA LEU A 76 -21.89 -38.57 26.38
C LEU A 76 -20.61 -38.75 25.57
N ALA A 77 -20.19 -37.71 24.84
CA ALA A 77 -18.90 -37.68 24.17
C ALA A 77 -17.74 -37.76 25.21
N ARG A 78 -16.63 -38.37 24.82
CA ARG A 78 -15.42 -38.38 25.64
C ARG A 78 -14.92 -36.93 25.81
N GLY A 79 -14.94 -36.41 27.01
CA GLY A 79 -14.31 -35.16 27.33
C GLY A 79 -12.80 -35.23 27.04
N ARG A 80 -12.23 -34.20 26.42
CA ARG A 80 -10.77 -34.07 26.32
C ARG A 80 -10.23 -34.06 27.74
N SER A 81 -9.29 -34.98 28.02
CA SER A 81 -8.58 -34.98 29.31
C SER A 81 -8.02 -33.60 29.56
N GLY A 82 -8.55 -32.90 30.54
CA GLY A 82 -8.03 -31.61 30.99
C GLY A 82 -6.70 -31.70 31.72
N GLY A 83 -6.01 -32.83 31.64
CA GLY A 83 -4.82 -33.25 32.38
C GLY A 83 -3.86 -32.13 32.76
N GLY A 84 -4.15 -31.43 33.84
CA GLY A 84 -3.25 -30.43 34.42
C GLY A 84 -3.01 -29.18 33.58
N LYS A 85 -3.80 -28.91 32.52
CA LYS A 85 -3.72 -27.64 31.77
C LYS A 85 -4.02 -26.46 32.72
N GLY A 86 -3.03 -25.61 32.92
CA GLY A 86 -3.15 -24.40 33.74
C GLY A 86 -2.67 -24.52 35.19
N LYS A 87 -2.54 -25.72 35.77
CA LYS A 87 -1.92 -25.89 37.09
C LYS A 87 -0.43 -26.20 36.94
N GLY A 88 0.42 -25.25 37.30
CA GLY A 88 1.87 -25.40 37.23
C GLY A 88 2.32 -26.58 38.12
N ARG A 89 3.10 -27.52 37.57
CA ARG A 89 3.75 -28.59 38.30
C ARG A 89 5.08 -28.14 38.92
N LEU A 90 5.47 -26.89 38.69
CA LEU A 90 6.67 -26.29 39.24
C LEU A 90 6.38 -25.72 40.61
N SER A 91 7.40 -25.74 41.49
CA SER A 91 7.32 -25.08 42.77
C SER A 91 7.22 -23.55 42.60
N GLU A 92 6.51 -22.88 43.49
CA GLU A 92 6.32 -21.41 43.43
C GLU A 92 7.63 -20.62 43.30
N PRO A 93 8.75 -20.97 43.99
CA PRO A 93 10.02 -20.29 43.76
C PRO A 93 10.55 -20.36 42.34
N VAL A 94 10.38 -21.50 41.65
CA VAL A 94 10.78 -21.66 40.25
C VAL A 94 9.88 -20.86 39.30
N GLU A 95 8.56 -20.83 39.54
CA GLU A 95 7.62 -20.00 38.79
C GLU A 95 7.93 -18.51 38.98
N CYS A 96 8.33 -18.08 40.17
CA CYS A 96 8.73 -16.72 40.48
C CYS A 96 9.97 -16.32 39.66
N ILE A 97 11.01 -17.17 39.61
CA ILE A 97 12.23 -16.96 38.81
C ILE A 97 11.88 -16.83 37.33
N ILE A 98 11.03 -17.72 36.80
CA ILE A 98 10.61 -17.67 35.37
C ILE A 98 9.89 -16.37 35.11
N ARG A 99 8.94 -15.95 35.95
CA ARG A 99 8.16 -14.73 35.80
C ARG A 99 9.06 -13.48 35.81
N GLU A 100 9.98 -13.42 36.73
CA GLU A 100 10.92 -12.30 36.86
C GLU A 100 11.86 -12.19 35.64
N LEU A 101 12.43 -13.30 35.20
CA LEU A 101 13.30 -13.34 34.03
C LEU A 101 12.55 -13.07 32.74
N LEU A 102 11.27 -13.52 32.61
CA LEU A 102 10.42 -13.16 31.48
C LEU A 102 10.30 -11.65 31.36
N GLN A 103 10.02 -10.95 32.46
CA GLN A 103 9.90 -9.49 32.45
C GLN A 103 11.22 -8.77 32.19
N LYS A 104 12.30 -9.16 32.90
CA LYS A 104 13.59 -8.44 32.84
C LYS A 104 14.44 -8.80 31.62
N ARG A 105 14.32 -10.01 31.08
CA ARG A 105 15.24 -10.54 30.07
C ARG A 105 14.60 -10.92 28.75
N PHE A 106 13.42 -11.55 28.76
CA PHE A 106 12.78 -12.06 27.56
C PHE A 106 11.94 -10.99 26.85
N LEU A 107 11.15 -10.22 27.60
CA LEU A 107 10.30 -9.15 27.08
C LEU A 107 11.12 -7.86 26.84
N THR A 108 12.16 -7.97 26.02
CA THR A 108 13.07 -6.87 25.66
C THR A 108 13.26 -6.81 24.14
N LYS A 109 13.66 -5.63 23.63
CA LYS A 109 13.94 -5.43 22.20
C LYS A 109 15.09 -6.30 21.65
N GLN A 110 15.90 -6.90 22.51
CA GLN A 110 17.00 -7.79 22.09
C GLN A 110 16.54 -9.15 21.55
N LYS A 111 15.25 -9.47 21.64
CA LYS A 111 14.63 -10.69 21.05
C LYS A 111 15.37 -11.99 21.39
N ARG A 112 15.77 -12.19 22.65
CA ARG A 112 16.46 -13.42 23.08
C ARG A 112 15.71 -14.67 22.63
N SER A 113 16.45 -15.68 22.16
CA SER A 113 15.88 -16.97 21.78
C SER A 113 15.48 -17.78 23.01
N LEU A 114 14.57 -18.74 22.82
CA LEU A 114 14.16 -19.67 23.86
C LEU A 114 15.36 -20.42 24.48
N ALA A 115 16.36 -20.78 23.68
CA ALA A 115 17.53 -21.51 24.14
C ALA A 115 18.40 -20.66 25.10
N VAL A 116 18.59 -19.36 24.77
CA VAL A 116 19.32 -18.44 25.64
C VAL A 116 18.54 -18.19 26.92
N PHE A 117 17.25 -17.94 26.80
CA PHE A 117 16.38 -17.70 27.95
C PHE A 117 16.32 -18.93 28.90
N HIS A 118 16.19 -20.14 28.37
CA HIS A 118 16.21 -21.36 29.17
C HIS A 118 17.55 -21.54 29.92
N ARG A 119 18.68 -21.19 29.32
CA ARG A 119 19.99 -21.20 30.01
C ARG A 119 20.02 -20.23 31.20
N GLU A 120 19.48 -19.02 31.02
CA GLU A 120 19.40 -18.02 32.12
C GLU A 120 18.52 -18.53 33.25
N VAL A 121 17.35 -19.14 32.96
CA VAL A 121 16.47 -19.79 33.94
C VAL A 121 17.21 -20.93 34.66
N THR A 122 17.93 -21.76 33.90
CA THR A 122 18.72 -22.88 34.47
C THR A 122 19.77 -22.39 35.43
N GLN A 123 20.51 -21.34 35.09
CA GLN A 123 21.53 -20.74 35.95
C GLN A 123 20.92 -20.16 37.25
N ALA A 124 19.80 -19.45 37.11
CA ALA A 124 19.11 -18.86 38.26
C ALA A 124 18.58 -19.94 39.24
N CYS A 125 17.97 -21.01 38.69
CA CYS A 125 17.50 -22.12 39.53
C CYS A 125 18.66 -22.87 40.23
N LYS A 126 19.77 -23.12 39.52
CA LYS A 126 20.96 -23.76 40.10
C LYS A 126 21.59 -22.90 41.21
N ALA A 127 21.68 -21.59 41.04
CA ALA A 127 22.20 -20.65 42.04
C ALA A 127 21.39 -20.72 43.37
N GLN A 128 20.08 -20.98 43.27
CA GLN A 128 19.19 -21.12 44.43
C GLN A 128 18.95 -22.58 44.86
N LYS A 129 19.71 -23.55 44.31
CA LYS A 129 19.57 -24.99 44.56
C LYS A 129 18.15 -25.53 44.32
N LEU A 130 17.43 -24.95 43.34
CA LEU A 130 16.09 -25.36 42.94
C LEU A 130 16.13 -26.32 41.76
N GLN A 131 15.07 -27.11 41.61
CA GLN A 131 14.91 -28.02 40.45
C GLN A 131 14.79 -27.23 39.14
N VAL A 132 15.61 -27.58 38.16
CA VAL A 132 15.62 -26.94 36.85
C VAL A 132 14.41 -27.37 36.03
N PRO A 133 13.60 -26.43 35.51
CA PRO A 133 12.47 -26.77 34.66
C PRO A 133 12.92 -27.25 33.28
N ALA A 134 12.18 -28.20 32.70
CA ALA A 134 12.41 -28.64 31.32
C ALA A 134 12.19 -27.50 30.33
N ARG A 135 12.94 -27.52 29.22
CA ARG A 135 12.83 -26.51 28.14
C ARG A 135 11.40 -26.34 27.61
N ASN A 136 10.67 -27.43 27.45
CA ASN A 136 9.28 -27.41 26.97
C ASN A 136 8.35 -26.73 27.98
N THR A 137 8.60 -26.85 29.27
CA THR A 137 7.83 -26.17 30.31
C THR A 137 8.04 -24.65 30.22
N VAL A 138 9.27 -24.22 30.02
CA VAL A 138 9.59 -22.79 29.84
C VAL A 138 8.98 -22.26 28.51
N ALA A 139 9.05 -23.06 27.43
CA ALA A 139 8.41 -22.72 26.16
C ALA A 139 6.89 -22.51 26.29
N LEU A 140 6.21 -23.38 27.04
CA LEU A 140 4.78 -23.25 27.35
C LEU A 140 4.47 -21.95 28.13
N ARG A 141 5.33 -21.55 29.07
CA ARG A 141 5.16 -20.26 29.79
C ARG A 141 5.29 -19.07 28.85
N ILE A 142 6.20 -19.14 27.90
CA ILE A 142 6.34 -18.11 26.84
C ILE A 142 5.11 -18.11 25.93
N ALA A 143 4.63 -19.28 25.49
CA ALA A 143 3.47 -19.41 24.62
C ALA A 143 2.17 -18.89 25.25
N ASN A 144 2.07 -18.96 26.58
CA ASN A 144 0.93 -18.44 27.35
C ASN A 144 0.98 -16.93 27.62
N LEU A 145 2.04 -16.25 27.20
CA LEU A 145 2.09 -14.78 27.29
C LEU A 145 1.09 -14.18 26.30
N ASP A 146 0.50 -13.05 26.68
CA ASP A 146 -0.33 -12.25 25.79
C ASP A 146 0.48 -11.88 24.52
N PRO A 147 0.06 -12.33 23.33
CA PRO A 147 0.79 -12.06 22.07
C PRO A 147 0.95 -10.56 21.80
N LEU A 148 -0.07 -9.76 22.10
CA LEU A 148 -0.05 -8.31 21.90
C LEU A 148 1.02 -7.64 22.76
N LYS A 149 1.03 -7.94 24.07
CA LYS A 149 2.03 -7.42 25.00
C LYS A 149 3.43 -7.90 24.66
N THR A 150 3.57 -9.18 24.33
CA THR A 150 4.85 -9.78 23.95
C THR A 150 5.44 -9.13 22.71
N THR A 151 4.66 -8.97 21.65
CA THR A 151 5.10 -8.30 20.43
C THR A 151 5.42 -6.83 20.68
N ARG A 152 4.60 -6.14 21.47
CA ARG A 152 4.86 -4.73 21.82
C ARG A 152 6.20 -4.53 22.52
N HIS A 153 6.55 -5.39 23.48
CA HIS A 153 7.81 -5.30 24.21
C HIS A 153 9.02 -5.74 23.38
N ARG A 154 8.86 -6.75 22.54
CA ARG A 154 9.98 -7.32 21.76
C ARG A 154 10.19 -6.66 20.42
N GLU A 155 9.13 -6.21 19.74
CA GLU A 155 9.16 -5.74 18.36
C GLU A 155 8.74 -4.28 18.21
N GLY A 156 8.11 -3.74 19.25
CA GLY A 156 7.65 -2.36 19.24
C GLY A 156 6.15 -2.22 18.99
N GLN A 157 5.71 -0.97 19.06
CA GLN A 157 4.29 -0.64 19.00
C GLN A 157 3.70 -0.92 17.59
N ASP A 158 4.48 -0.67 16.55
CA ASP A 158 4.01 -0.85 15.16
C ASP A 158 3.77 -2.33 14.82
N ALA A 159 4.67 -3.21 15.24
CA ALA A 159 4.48 -4.65 15.08
C ALA A 159 3.25 -5.16 15.86
N SER A 160 3.01 -4.63 17.07
CA SER A 160 1.87 -5.03 17.91
C SER A 160 0.52 -4.58 17.36
N ARG A 161 0.49 -3.51 16.56
CA ARG A 161 -0.74 -3.04 15.89
C ARG A 161 -1.35 -4.06 14.95
N ARG A 162 -0.52 -4.89 14.31
CA ARG A 162 -0.98 -5.97 13.42
C ARG A 162 -1.78 -7.05 14.15
N LEU A 163 -1.61 -7.17 15.46
CA LEU A 163 -2.33 -8.11 16.32
C LEU A 163 -3.58 -7.49 16.96
N GLN A 164 -3.80 -6.20 16.80
CA GLN A 164 -5.00 -5.53 17.28
C GLN A 164 -6.16 -5.80 16.30
N SER A 165 -7.37 -5.87 16.86
CA SER A 165 -8.57 -5.91 16.02
C SER A 165 -8.59 -4.67 15.12
N ALA A 166 -8.83 -4.88 13.85
CA ALA A 166 -9.07 -3.81 12.86
C ALA A 166 -10.45 -3.16 13.08
N GLY A 167 -10.86 -3.00 14.32
CA GLY A 167 -12.16 -2.43 14.70
C GLY A 167 -12.17 -0.92 14.50
N GLY A 168 -12.88 -0.46 13.47
CA GLY A 168 -13.33 0.90 13.29
C GLY A 168 -14.78 0.85 12.85
N VAL A 169 -15.60 1.75 13.34
CA VAL A 169 -16.95 1.93 12.80
C VAL A 169 -16.80 2.72 11.50
N PRO A 170 -17.21 2.17 10.34
CA PRO A 170 -17.17 2.93 9.09
C PRO A 170 -17.98 4.23 9.26
N PRO A 171 -17.54 5.35 8.64
CA PRO A 171 -18.32 6.58 8.71
C PRO A 171 -19.71 6.35 8.11
N THR A 172 -20.73 6.83 8.79
CA THR A 172 -22.10 6.82 8.27
C THR A 172 -22.24 7.96 7.26
N LEU A 173 -22.16 7.63 5.98
CA LEU A 173 -22.29 8.56 4.88
C LEU A 173 -23.66 8.38 4.21
N THR A 174 -24.22 9.47 3.72
CA THR A 174 -25.57 9.50 3.14
C THR A 174 -25.62 9.90 1.68
N ALA A 175 -24.58 10.61 1.20
CA ALA A 175 -24.52 11.13 -0.15
C ALA A 175 -23.11 10.98 -0.78
N PRO A 176 -23.03 11.00 -2.13
CA PRO A 176 -21.75 11.03 -2.84
C PRO A 176 -20.94 12.27 -2.47
N LEU A 177 -19.62 12.13 -2.47
CA LEU A 177 -18.65 13.19 -2.21
C LEU A 177 -18.68 13.77 -0.80
N GLU A 178 -19.47 13.23 0.13
CA GLU A 178 -19.38 13.61 1.55
C GLU A 178 -17.97 13.34 2.10
N GLN A 179 -17.36 12.22 1.70
CA GLN A 179 -15.97 11.88 2.02
C GLN A 179 -15.27 11.24 0.84
N VAL A 180 -14.16 11.83 0.43
CA VAL A 180 -13.27 11.31 -0.60
C VAL A 180 -11.92 10.96 0.02
N GLN A 181 -11.41 9.78 -0.29
CA GLN A 181 -10.06 9.36 0.06
C GLN A 181 -9.15 9.50 -1.15
N ILE A 182 -7.95 10.05 -0.93
CA ILE A 182 -6.88 10.10 -1.95
C ILE A 182 -5.67 9.36 -1.42
N ASP A 183 -5.03 8.62 -2.32
CA ASP A 183 -3.78 7.94 -2.03
C ASP A 183 -2.88 7.87 -3.27
N HIS A 184 -1.59 7.60 -3.04
CA HIS A 184 -0.57 7.47 -4.06
C HIS A 184 0.05 6.09 -4.06
N THR A 185 0.38 5.60 -5.24
CA THR A 185 1.17 4.38 -5.39
C THR A 185 2.11 4.46 -6.58
N VAL A 186 3.21 3.74 -6.51
CA VAL A 186 4.04 3.46 -7.68
C VAL A 186 3.38 2.34 -8.47
N ILE A 187 3.11 2.56 -9.75
CA ILE A 187 2.51 1.52 -10.60
C ILE A 187 3.51 0.40 -10.84
N ASP A 188 3.07 -0.84 -10.68
CA ASP A 188 3.90 -2.04 -10.88
C ASP A 188 4.13 -2.36 -12.36
N LEU A 189 4.45 -1.34 -13.16
CA LEU A 189 4.68 -1.43 -14.59
C LEU A 189 5.81 -0.50 -15.01
N ILE A 190 6.68 -0.95 -15.91
CA ILE A 190 7.65 -0.09 -16.57
C ILE A 190 7.03 0.42 -17.86
N VAL A 191 7.00 1.75 -18.02
CA VAL A 191 6.55 2.39 -19.25
C VAL A 191 7.71 2.75 -20.16
N VAL A 192 7.39 2.94 -21.45
CA VAL A 192 8.35 3.30 -22.48
C VAL A 192 8.10 4.73 -22.97
N ASP A 193 9.13 5.38 -23.51
CA ASP A 193 8.97 6.67 -24.16
C ASP A 193 8.17 6.56 -25.47
N GLU A 194 7.55 7.66 -25.91
CA GLU A 194 6.70 7.68 -27.10
C GLU A 194 7.47 7.57 -28.42
N ARG A 195 8.74 7.98 -28.43
CA ARG A 195 9.53 8.07 -29.68
C ARG A 195 10.20 6.75 -30.05
N ASP A 196 10.95 6.23 -29.11
CA ASP A 196 11.89 5.12 -29.37
C ASP A 196 11.45 3.83 -28.66
N ARG A 197 10.32 3.87 -27.93
CA ARG A 197 9.79 2.75 -27.14
C ARG A 197 10.85 2.15 -26.19
N GLN A 198 11.66 3.04 -25.56
CA GLN A 198 12.66 2.65 -24.58
C GLN A 198 12.08 2.75 -23.16
N PRO A 199 12.44 1.82 -22.25
CA PRO A 199 12.02 1.90 -20.86
C PRO A 199 12.48 3.22 -20.22
N ILE A 200 11.54 3.92 -19.57
CA ILE A 200 11.80 5.20 -18.88
C ILE A 200 11.51 5.14 -17.39
N GLY A 201 10.97 4.02 -16.90
CA GLY A 201 10.74 3.80 -15.48
C GLY A 201 9.30 3.50 -15.13
N ARG A 202 9.03 3.48 -13.83
CA ARG A 202 7.70 3.22 -13.27
C ARG A 202 6.97 4.54 -13.01
N PRO A 203 5.73 4.70 -13.46
CA PRO A 203 4.94 5.87 -13.15
C PRO A 203 4.28 5.77 -11.77
N TYR A 204 3.75 6.89 -11.31
CA TYR A 204 2.95 7.01 -10.10
C TYR A 204 1.49 7.18 -10.45
N LEU A 205 0.62 6.54 -9.68
CA LEU A 205 -0.82 6.71 -9.70
C LEU A 205 -1.25 7.49 -8.46
N THR A 206 -1.99 8.58 -8.66
CA THR A 206 -2.77 9.25 -7.62
C THR A 206 -4.23 8.98 -7.91
N ILE A 207 -4.96 8.42 -6.96
CA ILE A 207 -6.36 8.04 -7.14
C ILE A 207 -7.23 8.61 -6.03
N ALA A 208 -8.41 9.10 -6.39
CA ALA A 208 -9.43 9.58 -5.48
C ALA A 208 -10.67 8.71 -5.56
N ILE A 209 -11.16 8.25 -4.42
CA ILE A 209 -12.34 7.41 -4.31
C ILE A 209 -13.39 8.04 -3.41
N ASP A 210 -14.63 8.03 -3.86
CA ASP A 210 -15.78 8.34 -3.02
C ASP A 210 -16.09 7.19 -2.06
N VAL A 211 -16.08 7.48 -0.77
CA VAL A 211 -16.25 6.45 0.27
C VAL A 211 -17.68 5.89 0.30
N PHE A 212 -18.69 6.67 -0.08
CA PHE A 212 -20.07 6.25 -0.06
C PHE A 212 -20.41 5.30 -1.22
N THR A 213 -20.05 5.67 -2.44
CA THR A 213 -20.39 4.89 -3.66
C THR A 213 -19.31 3.90 -4.08
N ARG A 214 -18.10 4.03 -3.54
CA ARG A 214 -16.89 3.31 -3.98
C ARG A 214 -16.45 3.67 -5.40
N CYS A 215 -17.03 4.69 -6.03
CA CYS A 215 -16.58 5.16 -7.33
C CYS A 215 -15.21 5.81 -7.26
N VAL A 216 -14.39 5.54 -8.23
CA VAL A 216 -13.20 6.35 -8.52
C VAL A 216 -13.68 7.66 -9.11
N VAL A 217 -13.45 8.75 -8.40
CA VAL A 217 -13.87 10.10 -8.80
C VAL A 217 -12.74 10.92 -9.39
N GLY A 218 -11.49 10.55 -9.12
CA GLY A 218 -10.32 11.22 -9.68
C GLY A 218 -9.15 10.28 -9.89
N MET A 219 -8.36 10.52 -10.94
CA MET A 219 -7.16 9.75 -11.25
C MET A 219 -6.14 10.62 -11.97
N VAL A 220 -4.86 10.45 -11.62
CA VAL A 220 -3.72 11.08 -12.30
C VAL A 220 -2.58 10.10 -12.38
N VAL A 221 -2.01 9.95 -13.58
CA VAL A 221 -0.81 9.14 -13.83
C VAL A 221 0.34 10.07 -14.21
N THR A 222 1.50 9.91 -13.56
CA THR A 222 2.63 10.79 -13.77
C THR A 222 3.95 10.05 -13.55
N LEU A 223 5.03 10.54 -14.16
CA LEU A 223 6.40 10.09 -13.89
C LEU A 223 7.04 10.86 -12.72
N GLU A 224 6.43 11.98 -12.32
CA GLU A 224 6.87 12.76 -11.17
C GLU A 224 6.48 12.09 -9.85
N ALA A 225 7.39 12.15 -8.87
CA ALA A 225 7.10 11.65 -7.53
C ALA A 225 5.89 12.37 -6.91
N PRO A 226 5.11 11.71 -6.04
CA PRO A 226 3.96 12.29 -5.37
C PRO A 226 4.28 13.63 -4.71
N SER A 227 3.37 14.58 -4.88
CA SER A 227 3.53 15.94 -4.33
C SER A 227 2.15 16.59 -4.14
N ALA A 228 2.12 17.76 -3.51
CA ALA A 228 0.91 18.57 -3.43
C ALA A 228 0.28 18.86 -4.80
N VAL A 229 1.09 18.90 -5.86
CA VAL A 229 0.62 19.11 -7.23
C VAL A 229 -0.17 17.92 -7.74
N SER A 230 0.31 16.69 -7.52
CA SER A 230 -0.42 15.47 -7.93
C SER A 230 -1.77 15.35 -7.21
N VAL A 231 -1.84 15.77 -5.93
CA VAL A 231 -3.10 15.86 -5.19
C VAL A 231 -4.03 16.91 -5.81
N GLY A 232 -3.52 18.11 -6.09
CA GLY A 232 -4.28 19.18 -6.72
C GLY A 232 -4.83 18.78 -8.09
N LEU A 233 -4.02 18.10 -8.90
CA LEU A 233 -4.45 17.54 -10.20
C LEU A 233 -5.54 16.49 -10.03
N CYS A 234 -5.40 15.58 -9.09
CA CYS A 234 -6.38 14.54 -8.81
C CYS A 234 -7.71 15.16 -8.31
N LEU A 235 -7.63 16.19 -7.47
CA LEU A 235 -8.80 16.96 -7.04
C LEU A 235 -9.47 17.72 -8.21
N ALA A 236 -8.69 18.34 -9.08
CA ALA A 236 -9.22 19.00 -10.27
C ALA A 236 -9.91 18.00 -11.19
N HIS A 237 -9.31 16.82 -11.38
CA HIS A 237 -9.93 15.73 -12.15
C HIS A 237 -11.21 15.20 -11.48
N ALA A 238 -11.26 15.14 -10.15
CA ALA A 238 -12.46 14.75 -9.41
C ALA A 238 -13.57 15.81 -9.47
N ALA A 239 -13.21 17.09 -9.38
CA ALA A 239 -14.17 18.20 -9.27
C ALA A 239 -14.71 18.72 -10.61
N CYS A 240 -14.00 18.49 -11.71
CA CYS A 240 -14.33 19.02 -13.03
C CYS A 240 -14.94 17.96 -13.95
N ASP A 241 -15.53 18.41 -15.07
CA ASP A 241 -16.02 17.53 -16.13
C ASP A 241 -14.86 16.75 -16.76
N LYS A 242 -15.03 15.44 -16.90
CA LYS A 242 -14.03 14.53 -17.43
C LYS A 242 -14.10 14.32 -18.94
N ARG A 243 -15.21 14.73 -19.59
CA ARG A 243 -15.41 14.53 -21.04
C ARG A 243 -14.26 15.05 -21.88
N PRO A 244 -13.73 16.30 -21.68
CA PRO A 244 -12.62 16.80 -22.49
C PRO A 244 -11.32 16.01 -22.29
N TRP A 245 -11.17 15.35 -21.15
CA TRP A 245 -10.01 14.50 -20.87
C TRP A 245 -10.16 13.12 -21.50
N LEU A 246 -11.35 12.52 -21.45
CA LEU A 246 -11.67 11.26 -22.13
C LEU A 246 -11.53 11.37 -23.65
N GLU A 247 -12.01 12.48 -24.24
CA GLU A 247 -11.83 12.79 -25.66
C GLU A 247 -10.34 12.85 -26.06
N ARG A 248 -9.48 13.49 -25.26
CA ARG A 248 -8.03 13.52 -25.51
C ARG A 248 -7.38 12.13 -25.46
N LEU A 249 -7.93 11.21 -24.66
CA LEU A 249 -7.45 9.83 -24.57
C LEU A 249 -8.08 8.92 -25.61
N ASP A 250 -9.02 9.43 -26.42
CA ASP A 250 -9.77 8.65 -27.40
C ASP A 250 -10.47 7.45 -26.72
N VAL A 251 -11.22 7.74 -25.63
CA VAL A 251 -11.99 6.77 -24.87
C VAL A 251 -13.45 7.18 -24.84
N GLU A 252 -14.30 6.34 -25.42
CA GLU A 252 -15.76 6.46 -25.34
C GLU A 252 -16.26 5.74 -24.09
N MET A 253 -16.46 6.49 -23.01
CA MET A 253 -16.96 5.98 -21.73
C MET A 253 -17.73 7.07 -20.99
N ASP A 254 -18.83 6.69 -20.33
CA ASP A 254 -19.47 7.57 -19.36
C ASP A 254 -18.75 7.48 -18.01
N TRP A 255 -18.12 8.58 -17.65
CA TRP A 255 -17.53 8.76 -16.32
C TRP A 255 -18.07 10.07 -15.72
N SER A 256 -19.35 10.05 -15.37
CA SER A 256 -20.08 11.20 -14.84
C SER A 256 -19.84 11.46 -13.35
N MET A 257 -19.10 10.60 -12.66
CA MET A 257 -18.78 10.73 -11.23
C MET A 257 -17.83 11.91 -10.99
N SER A 258 -18.39 13.11 -10.96
CA SER A 258 -17.67 14.38 -10.81
C SER A 258 -18.32 15.27 -9.78
N GLY A 259 -17.53 16.10 -9.13
CA GLY A 259 -18.00 17.11 -8.18
C GLY A 259 -16.97 17.42 -7.10
N LYS A 260 -17.18 18.53 -6.42
CA LYS A 260 -16.31 18.97 -5.35
C LYS A 260 -16.57 18.18 -4.06
N PRO A 261 -15.56 17.51 -3.47
CA PRO A 261 -15.74 16.78 -2.22
C PRO A 261 -16.03 17.73 -1.04
N MET A 262 -16.83 17.30 -0.09
CA MET A 262 -17.08 18.02 1.16
C MET A 262 -15.94 17.78 2.17
N LEU A 263 -15.47 16.55 2.27
CA LEU A 263 -14.35 16.16 3.13
C LEU A 263 -13.33 15.38 2.30
N LEU A 264 -12.09 15.83 2.38
CA LEU A 264 -10.93 15.11 1.86
C LEU A 264 -10.22 14.41 3.02
N TYR A 265 -10.19 13.09 2.99
CA TYR A 265 -9.61 12.27 4.05
C TYR A 265 -8.32 11.61 3.55
N LEU A 266 -7.19 12.05 4.11
CA LEU A 266 -5.85 11.77 3.61
C LEU A 266 -5.02 10.98 4.62
N ASP A 267 -3.96 10.40 4.14
CA ASP A 267 -2.90 9.88 4.98
C ASP A 267 -2.04 11.03 5.58
N ASN A 268 -1.11 10.69 6.48
CA ASN A 268 -0.20 11.62 7.15
C ASN A 268 1.09 11.89 6.37
N ALA A 269 1.19 11.52 5.11
CA ALA A 269 2.36 11.77 4.28
C ALA A 269 2.63 13.29 4.11
N ALA A 270 3.89 13.64 3.89
CA ALA A 270 4.33 15.04 3.88
C ALA A 270 3.68 15.88 2.77
N GLU A 271 3.44 15.28 1.60
CA GLU A 271 2.79 15.88 0.44
C GLU A 271 1.37 16.35 0.73
N PHE A 272 0.67 15.67 1.65
CA PHE A 272 -0.68 16.03 2.08
C PHE A 272 -0.71 17.16 3.13
N LYS A 273 0.43 17.55 3.71
CA LYS A 273 0.53 18.61 4.73
C LYS A 273 0.99 19.95 4.19
N SER A 274 0.96 20.13 2.88
CA SER A 274 1.39 21.38 2.26
C SER A 274 0.44 22.55 2.55
N GLU A 275 1.01 23.75 2.71
CA GLU A 275 0.23 24.98 2.85
C GLU A 275 -0.67 25.23 1.63
N ALA A 276 -0.21 24.86 0.43
CA ALA A 276 -0.97 25.01 -0.80
C ALA A 276 -2.24 24.15 -0.78
N LEU A 277 -2.13 22.88 -0.40
CA LEU A 277 -3.28 21.99 -0.30
C LEU A 277 -4.28 22.49 0.76
N ARG A 278 -3.78 22.84 1.94
CA ARG A 278 -4.63 23.34 3.03
C ARG A 278 -5.42 24.59 2.60
N ARG A 279 -4.73 25.60 2.06
CA ARG A 279 -5.36 26.85 1.62
C ARG A 279 -6.28 26.66 0.42
N GLY A 280 -5.90 25.79 -0.52
CA GLY A 280 -6.76 25.44 -1.65
C GLY A 280 -8.06 24.79 -1.19
N CYS A 281 -7.99 23.85 -0.24
CA CYS A 281 -9.18 23.24 0.35
C CYS A 281 -10.05 24.27 1.08
N GLU A 282 -9.46 25.12 1.92
CA GLU A 282 -10.16 26.21 2.63
C GLU A 282 -10.87 27.16 1.66
N GLN A 283 -10.17 27.59 0.59
CA GLN A 283 -10.71 28.48 -0.45
C GLN A 283 -11.97 27.89 -1.12
N HIS A 284 -11.99 26.60 -1.34
CA HIS A 284 -13.08 25.92 -2.01
C HIS A 284 -14.10 25.29 -1.06
N GLY A 285 -14.00 25.53 0.25
CA GLY A 285 -14.90 24.98 1.26
C GLY A 285 -14.83 23.45 1.37
N ILE A 286 -13.64 22.87 1.10
CA ILE A 286 -13.35 21.46 1.26
C ILE A 286 -12.74 21.26 2.64
N ARG A 287 -13.36 20.47 3.49
CA ARG A 287 -12.78 20.05 4.77
C ARG A 287 -11.61 19.11 4.53
N LEU A 288 -10.51 19.31 5.26
CA LEU A 288 -9.33 18.46 5.20
C LEU A 288 -9.16 17.76 6.54
N ASP A 289 -9.10 16.43 6.52
CA ASP A 289 -8.86 15.62 7.70
C ASP A 289 -7.83 14.52 7.41
N TYR A 290 -7.13 14.05 8.46
CA TYR A 290 -6.04 13.12 8.34
C TYR A 290 -6.32 11.84 9.09
N ARG A 291 -5.91 10.71 8.52
CA ARG A 291 -6.02 9.40 9.17
C ARG A 291 -5.26 9.41 10.49
N PRO A 292 -5.78 8.77 11.55
CA PRO A 292 -5.05 8.61 12.79
C PRO A 292 -3.72 7.89 12.56
N LEU A 293 -2.65 8.40 13.17
CA LEU A 293 -1.31 7.82 13.05
C LEU A 293 -1.30 6.34 13.48
N GLY A 294 -0.78 5.50 12.61
CA GLY A 294 -0.61 4.08 12.87
C GLY A 294 -1.88 3.25 12.85
N GLN A 295 -2.94 3.72 12.19
CA GLN A 295 -4.17 2.98 11.97
C GLN A 295 -4.46 2.82 10.47
N PRO A 296 -3.76 1.93 9.76
CA PRO A 296 -3.86 1.79 8.31
C PRO A 296 -5.26 1.38 7.84
N HIS A 297 -6.04 0.69 8.68
CA HIS A 297 -7.40 0.26 8.33
C HIS A 297 -8.36 1.41 7.95
N TYR A 298 -8.08 2.65 8.35
CA TYR A 298 -8.85 3.81 7.92
C TYR A 298 -8.67 4.17 6.44
N GLY A 299 -7.61 3.68 5.78
CA GLY A 299 -7.34 3.80 4.36
C GLY A 299 -7.76 2.60 3.51
N GLY A 300 -8.28 1.55 4.14
CA GLY A 300 -8.50 0.26 3.50
C GLY A 300 -9.42 0.28 2.25
N ILE A 301 -10.17 1.36 2.03
CA ILE A 301 -11.02 1.51 0.84
C ILE A 301 -10.17 1.85 -0.38
N VAL A 302 -9.38 2.91 -0.30
CA VAL A 302 -8.54 3.34 -1.42
C VAL A 302 -7.39 2.35 -1.65
N GLU A 303 -6.80 1.79 -0.59
CA GLU A 303 -5.77 0.76 -0.68
C GLU A 303 -6.25 -0.51 -1.40
N ARG A 304 -7.51 -0.92 -1.16
CA ARG A 304 -8.10 -2.09 -1.84
C ARG A 304 -8.29 -1.84 -3.34
N ILE A 305 -8.71 -0.67 -3.74
CA ILE A 305 -8.86 -0.31 -5.16
C ILE A 305 -7.50 -0.25 -5.84
N ILE A 306 -6.50 0.36 -5.19
CA ILE A 306 -5.12 0.35 -5.68
C ILE A 306 -4.65 -1.10 -5.86
N GLY A 307 -4.87 -1.97 -4.86
CA GLY A 307 -4.53 -3.39 -4.96
C GLY A 307 -5.21 -4.09 -6.12
N THR A 308 -6.50 -3.82 -6.36
CA THR A 308 -7.24 -4.37 -7.51
C THR A 308 -6.66 -3.90 -8.83
N ALA A 309 -6.37 -2.60 -8.98
CA ALA A 309 -5.76 -2.05 -10.17
C ALA A 309 -4.36 -2.65 -10.43
N MET A 310 -3.54 -2.80 -9.40
CA MET A 310 -2.22 -3.44 -9.53
C MET A 310 -2.33 -4.91 -9.93
N GLN A 311 -3.30 -5.65 -9.37
CA GLN A 311 -3.53 -7.04 -9.76
C GLN A 311 -3.92 -7.17 -11.23
N MET A 312 -4.80 -6.31 -11.74
CA MET A 312 -5.16 -6.28 -13.17
C MET A 312 -3.94 -5.97 -14.05
N ILE A 313 -3.06 -5.07 -13.63
CA ILE A 313 -1.79 -4.77 -14.31
C ILE A 313 -0.89 -6.01 -14.35
N HIS A 314 -0.78 -6.74 -13.23
CA HIS A 314 0.05 -7.95 -13.16
C HIS A 314 -0.46 -9.04 -14.10
N ASP A 315 -1.77 -9.18 -14.23
CA ASP A 315 -2.40 -10.24 -15.00
C ASP A 315 -2.43 -9.95 -16.51
N GLU A 316 -2.52 -8.67 -16.91
CA GLU A 316 -2.83 -8.30 -18.30
C GLU A 316 -1.69 -7.57 -19.02
N LEU A 317 -0.82 -6.82 -18.31
CA LEU A 317 0.10 -5.91 -18.97
C LEU A 317 1.54 -6.43 -19.06
N PRO A 318 2.18 -6.37 -20.25
CA PRO A 318 3.59 -6.68 -20.39
C PRO A 318 4.46 -5.58 -19.78
N GLY A 319 5.58 -5.97 -19.15
CA GLY A 319 6.49 -5.04 -18.47
C GLY A 319 6.16 -4.82 -16.99
N THR A 320 5.25 -5.63 -16.43
CA THR A 320 4.96 -5.59 -14.98
C THR A 320 6.19 -5.91 -14.14
N THR A 321 6.32 -5.22 -13.01
CA THR A 321 7.38 -5.47 -12.02
C THR A 321 6.93 -6.38 -10.88
N PHE A 322 5.64 -6.71 -10.85
CA PHE A 322 4.98 -7.42 -9.76
C PHE A 322 5.13 -6.70 -8.40
N SER A 323 4.45 -7.19 -7.37
CA SER A 323 4.46 -6.55 -6.05
C SER A 323 5.79 -6.72 -5.31
N ASN A 324 6.58 -7.74 -5.65
CA ASN A 324 7.86 -8.02 -5.00
C ASN A 324 8.79 -8.85 -5.89
N PRO A 325 10.11 -8.83 -5.60
CA PRO A 325 11.11 -9.58 -6.38
C PRO A 325 10.85 -11.09 -6.44
N GLY A 326 10.27 -11.68 -5.41
CA GLY A 326 9.96 -13.11 -5.37
C GLY A 326 8.87 -13.50 -6.39
N GLN A 327 7.84 -12.68 -6.54
CA GLN A 327 6.81 -12.88 -7.57
C GLN A 327 7.33 -12.58 -8.98
N ARG A 328 8.22 -11.59 -9.10
CA ARG A 328 8.85 -11.27 -10.39
C ARG A 328 9.72 -12.41 -10.92
N GLY A 329 10.48 -13.09 -10.06
CA GLY A 329 11.39 -14.16 -10.47
C GLY A 329 12.33 -13.71 -11.60
N GLU A 330 12.45 -14.52 -12.65
CA GLU A 330 13.27 -14.24 -13.85
C GLU A 330 12.57 -13.38 -14.92
N TYR A 331 11.39 -12.83 -14.63
CA TYR A 331 10.66 -12.00 -15.60
C TYR A 331 11.40 -10.70 -15.89
N ALA A 332 11.86 -10.54 -17.12
CA ALA A 332 12.62 -9.38 -17.57
C ALA A 332 11.68 -8.20 -17.91
N SER A 333 11.18 -7.49 -16.89
CA SER A 333 10.18 -6.42 -17.00
C SER A 333 10.58 -5.33 -18.00
N GLU A 334 11.85 -4.88 -17.97
CA GLU A 334 12.36 -3.83 -18.87
C GLU A 334 12.36 -4.25 -20.35
N LYS A 335 12.67 -5.53 -20.63
CA LYS A 335 12.69 -6.05 -22.00
C LYS A 335 11.29 -6.24 -22.56
N ARG A 336 10.30 -6.41 -21.68
CA ARG A 336 8.89 -6.63 -22.03
C ARG A 336 8.05 -5.36 -21.92
N ALA A 337 8.60 -4.26 -21.42
CA ALA A 337 7.92 -2.98 -21.36
C ALA A 337 7.50 -2.54 -22.77
N ALA A 338 6.22 -2.22 -22.92
CA ALA A 338 5.65 -1.91 -24.23
C ALA A 338 4.75 -0.66 -24.23
N LEU A 339 4.11 -0.31 -23.11
CA LEU A 339 3.15 0.77 -23.04
C LEU A 339 3.83 2.11 -22.77
N THR A 340 3.41 3.15 -23.49
CA THR A 340 3.72 4.54 -23.14
C THR A 340 2.88 5.00 -21.95
N LEU A 341 3.22 6.14 -21.36
CA LEU A 341 2.44 6.72 -20.26
C LEU A 341 0.99 6.98 -20.67
N ARG A 342 0.77 7.47 -21.90
CA ARG A 342 -0.57 7.74 -22.43
C ARG A 342 -1.37 6.47 -22.69
N GLU A 343 -0.74 5.42 -23.23
CA GLU A 343 -1.40 4.12 -23.44
C GLU A 343 -1.77 3.47 -22.11
N LEU A 344 -0.91 3.57 -21.10
CA LEU A 344 -1.22 3.11 -19.75
C LEU A 344 -2.36 3.91 -19.11
N GLU A 345 -2.37 5.24 -19.27
CA GLU A 345 -3.46 6.09 -18.76
C GLU A 345 -4.79 5.68 -19.41
N ARG A 346 -4.80 5.49 -20.73
CA ARG A 346 -5.98 5.00 -21.47
C ARG A 346 -6.46 3.64 -20.95
N TRP A 347 -5.54 2.71 -20.75
CA TRP A 347 -5.86 1.38 -20.21
C TRP A 347 -6.45 1.45 -18.79
N LEU A 348 -5.86 2.26 -17.91
CA LEU A 348 -6.37 2.47 -16.56
C LEU A 348 -7.78 3.08 -16.54
N VAL A 349 -8.08 3.98 -17.47
CA VAL A 349 -9.44 4.53 -17.63
C VAL A 349 -10.44 3.42 -17.92
N LEU A 350 -10.12 2.52 -18.86
CA LEU A 350 -10.97 1.38 -19.21
C LEU A 350 -11.10 0.39 -18.02
N ALA A 351 -10.02 0.17 -17.29
CA ALA A 351 -10.03 -0.66 -16.07
C ALA A 351 -10.94 -0.06 -14.99
N VAL A 352 -10.91 1.27 -14.81
CA VAL A 352 -11.85 1.97 -13.90
C VAL A 352 -13.29 1.82 -14.38
N GLY A 353 -13.55 1.89 -15.69
CA GLY A 353 -14.88 1.65 -16.25
C GLY A 353 -15.38 0.23 -15.93
N THR A 354 -14.54 -0.77 -16.13
CA THR A 354 -14.83 -2.17 -15.77
C THR A 354 -15.11 -2.31 -14.26
N TYR A 355 -14.31 -1.69 -13.42
CA TYR A 355 -14.53 -1.68 -11.98
C TYR A 355 -15.87 -1.02 -11.61
N HIS A 356 -16.22 0.11 -12.22
CA HIS A 356 -17.48 0.81 -11.95
C HIS A 356 -18.71 -0.02 -12.33
N GLY A 357 -18.61 -0.85 -13.38
CA GLY A 357 -19.67 -1.74 -13.85
C GLY A 357 -19.75 -3.09 -13.14
N SER A 358 -18.71 -3.47 -12.36
CA SER A 358 -18.65 -4.77 -11.70
C SER A 358 -19.31 -4.73 -10.31
N VAL A 359 -19.92 -5.85 -9.87
CA VAL A 359 -20.53 -5.96 -8.55
C VAL A 359 -19.45 -5.86 -7.46
N HIS A 360 -19.55 -4.85 -6.61
CA HIS A 360 -18.66 -4.64 -5.48
C HIS A 360 -19.16 -5.42 -4.26
N SER A 361 -18.33 -6.30 -3.68
CA SER A 361 -18.70 -7.21 -2.58
C SER A 361 -19.28 -6.50 -1.34
N GLY A 362 -18.79 -5.32 -1.01
CA GLY A 362 -19.28 -4.54 0.14
C GLY A 362 -20.53 -3.68 -0.13
N LEU A 363 -20.87 -3.47 -1.42
CA LEU A 363 -22.10 -2.75 -1.83
C LEU A 363 -23.20 -3.69 -2.29
N LEU A 364 -22.86 -4.92 -2.68
CA LEU A 364 -23.72 -5.92 -3.31
C LEU A 364 -24.34 -5.41 -4.63
N GLN A 365 -23.74 -4.38 -5.23
CA GLN A 365 -24.12 -3.78 -6.50
C GLN A 365 -22.91 -3.08 -7.14
N PRO A 366 -22.98 -2.72 -8.44
CA PRO A 366 -21.94 -1.94 -9.08
C PRO A 366 -21.78 -0.54 -8.46
N PRO A 367 -20.56 0.00 -8.33
CA PRO A 367 -20.33 1.37 -7.86
C PRO A 367 -21.09 2.42 -8.68
N ALA A 368 -21.13 2.27 -10.01
CA ALA A 368 -21.87 3.16 -10.91
C ALA A 368 -23.38 3.17 -10.63
N ALA A 369 -23.97 2.00 -10.34
CA ALA A 369 -25.37 1.90 -9.95
C ALA A 369 -25.66 2.62 -8.63
N ARG A 370 -24.76 2.44 -7.64
CA ARG A 370 -24.85 3.14 -6.36
C ARG A 370 -24.76 4.65 -6.52
N TRP A 371 -23.88 5.13 -7.40
CA TRP A 371 -23.78 6.55 -7.74
C TRP A 371 -25.07 7.07 -8.37
N ALA A 372 -25.58 6.38 -9.38
CA ALA A 372 -26.82 6.77 -10.07
C ALA A 372 -28.03 6.85 -9.13
N GLU A 373 -28.21 5.86 -8.25
CA GLU A 373 -29.25 5.87 -7.22
C GLU A 373 -29.12 7.07 -6.27
N ALA A 374 -27.88 7.39 -5.88
CA ALA A 374 -27.62 8.48 -4.96
C ALA A 374 -27.91 9.84 -5.62
N VAL A 375 -27.47 10.00 -6.88
CA VAL A 375 -27.75 11.21 -7.67
C VAL A 375 -29.24 11.39 -7.94
N ALA A 376 -29.95 10.31 -8.21
CA ALA A 376 -31.41 10.36 -8.38
C ALA A 376 -32.15 10.86 -7.11
N ARG A 377 -31.59 10.58 -5.92
CA ARG A 377 -32.16 11.02 -4.62
C ARG A 377 -31.72 12.42 -4.21
N ALA A 378 -30.43 12.72 -4.36
CA ALA A 378 -29.80 13.93 -3.79
C ALA A 378 -29.53 15.04 -4.82
N GLY A 379 -29.75 14.75 -6.11
CA GLY A 379 -29.37 15.63 -7.22
C GLY A 379 -27.93 15.42 -7.68
N VAL A 380 -27.61 15.99 -8.86
CA VAL A 380 -26.28 15.92 -9.45
C VAL A 380 -25.31 16.81 -8.68
N PRO A 381 -24.15 16.32 -8.21
CA PRO A 381 -23.16 17.15 -7.57
C PRO A 381 -22.68 18.29 -8.49
N ALA A 382 -22.50 19.48 -7.91
CA ALA A 382 -21.99 20.62 -8.68
C ALA A 382 -20.54 20.41 -9.11
N VAL A 383 -20.28 20.54 -10.40
CA VAL A 383 -18.92 20.47 -10.97
C VAL A 383 -18.27 21.83 -11.01
N VAL A 384 -16.95 21.86 -10.91
CA VAL A 384 -16.16 23.07 -11.09
C VAL A 384 -15.99 23.36 -12.57
N THR A 385 -16.44 24.53 -13.03
CA THR A 385 -16.41 24.91 -14.46
C THR A 385 -15.05 25.44 -14.92
N ARG A 386 -14.25 26.01 -14.00
CA ARG A 386 -12.94 26.60 -14.30
C ARG A 386 -11.80 25.75 -13.74
N ALA A 387 -11.48 24.66 -14.44
CA ALA A 387 -10.47 23.70 -14.00
C ALA A 387 -9.09 24.34 -13.74
N THR A 388 -8.62 25.24 -14.61
CA THR A 388 -7.33 25.92 -14.44
C THR A 388 -7.32 26.81 -13.19
N ALA A 389 -8.37 27.61 -12.97
CA ALA A 389 -8.45 28.47 -11.78
C ALA A 389 -8.50 27.64 -10.50
N PHE A 390 -9.26 26.55 -10.50
CA PHE A 390 -9.30 25.61 -9.39
C PHE A 390 -7.90 25.01 -9.11
N LEU A 391 -7.21 24.52 -10.16
CA LEU A 391 -5.89 23.92 -10.03
C LEU A 391 -4.86 24.92 -9.48
N VAL A 392 -4.90 26.19 -9.94
CA VAL A 392 -3.97 27.23 -9.50
C VAL A 392 -3.95 27.38 -7.99
N ASP A 393 -5.09 27.24 -7.31
CA ASP A 393 -5.19 27.34 -5.86
C ASP A 393 -4.45 26.20 -5.12
N PHE A 394 -4.15 25.09 -5.79
CA PHE A 394 -3.40 23.97 -5.23
C PHE A 394 -1.92 23.94 -5.64
N LEU A 395 -1.49 24.84 -6.53
CA LEU A 395 -0.08 24.92 -6.93
C LEU A 395 0.81 25.45 -5.79
N PRO A 396 2.10 25.09 -5.78
CA PRO A 396 3.05 25.58 -4.78
C PRO A 396 3.07 27.11 -4.68
N ILE A 397 3.12 27.59 -3.45
CA ILE A 397 3.11 29.02 -3.12
C ILE A 397 4.54 29.51 -2.97
N MET A 398 4.82 30.66 -3.53
CA MET A 398 6.03 31.45 -3.26
C MET A 398 5.71 32.94 -3.11
N ARG A 399 6.56 33.66 -2.41
CA ARG A 399 6.45 35.11 -2.28
C ARG A 399 7.68 35.77 -2.91
N ARG A 400 7.46 36.75 -3.78
CA ARG A 400 8.53 37.54 -4.46
C ARG A 400 8.17 38.99 -4.55
N THR A 401 9.18 39.82 -4.41
CA THR A 401 9.05 41.29 -4.65
C THR A 401 9.06 41.56 -6.15
N LEU A 402 8.28 42.52 -6.58
CA LEU A 402 8.25 42.99 -7.96
C LEU A 402 9.46 43.87 -8.24
N THR A 403 10.16 43.63 -9.35
CA THR A 403 11.29 44.43 -9.81
C THR A 403 10.88 45.31 -11.02
N ARG A 404 11.75 46.20 -11.46
CA ARG A 404 11.52 47.00 -12.69
C ARG A 404 11.35 46.12 -13.94
N THR A 405 11.95 44.93 -13.94
CA THR A 405 11.94 44.00 -15.06
C THR A 405 10.88 42.91 -14.92
N GLY A 406 9.99 43.03 -13.95
CA GLY A 406 9.01 41.99 -13.61
C GLY A 406 9.46 41.11 -12.44
N PHE A 407 9.07 39.87 -12.41
CA PHE A 407 9.49 38.89 -11.41
C PHE A 407 10.69 38.08 -11.90
N VAL A 408 11.63 37.85 -10.99
CA VAL A 408 12.78 36.97 -11.24
C VAL A 408 12.68 35.77 -10.30
N ILE A 409 12.57 34.57 -10.85
CA ILE A 409 12.45 33.34 -10.09
C ILE A 409 13.48 32.34 -10.63
N ASP A 410 14.42 31.97 -9.79
CA ASP A 410 15.46 30.97 -10.12
C ASP A 410 16.16 31.29 -11.46
N HIS A 411 16.59 32.56 -11.66
CA HIS A 411 17.24 33.10 -12.84
C HIS A 411 16.37 33.24 -14.11
N ILE A 412 15.06 33.04 -14.01
CA ILE A 412 14.12 33.24 -15.11
C ILE A 412 13.31 34.52 -14.88
N HIS A 413 13.14 35.31 -15.94
CA HIS A 413 12.40 36.55 -15.93
C HIS A 413 10.99 36.36 -16.45
N TYR A 414 10.00 36.83 -15.67
CA TYR A 414 8.58 36.83 -16.00
C TYR A 414 8.05 38.24 -16.11
N TYR A 415 7.41 38.57 -17.21
CA TYR A 415 6.89 39.89 -17.48
C TYR A 415 5.63 39.88 -18.33
N ALA A 416 4.69 40.73 -17.98
CA ALA A 416 3.54 41.08 -18.80
C ALA A 416 3.22 42.55 -18.61
N ASP A 417 2.60 43.20 -19.59
CA ASP A 417 2.21 44.59 -19.53
C ASP A 417 1.25 44.92 -18.40
N ALA A 418 0.46 43.97 -17.97
CA ALA A 418 -0.41 44.04 -16.79
C ALA A 418 0.34 44.41 -15.49
N LEU A 419 1.66 44.17 -15.41
CA LEU A 419 2.49 44.54 -14.25
C LEU A 419 2.87 46.01 -14.17
N LYS A 420 2.74 46.79 -15.27
CA LYS A 420 3.16 48.20 -15.34
C LYS A 420 2.64 49.08 -14.21
N PRO A 421 1.34 49.03 -13.85
CA PRO A 421 0.81 49.85 -12.75
C PRO A 421 1.48 49.57 -11.39
N TRP A 422 1.81 48.30 -11.15
CA TRP A 422 2.44 47.88 -9.90
C TRP A 422 3.96 48.13 -9.91
N ILE A 423 4.62 48.01 -11.06
CA ILE A 423 6.04 48.36 -11.20
C ILE A 423 6.28 49.81 -10.80
N ALA A 424 5.39 50.72 -11.16
CA ALA A 424 5.49 52.13 -10.80
C ALA A 424 5.38 52.36 -9.28
N ARG A 425 4.72 51.48 -8.55
CA ARG A 425 4.48 51.58 -7.10
C ARG A 425 5.21 50.52 -6.29
N ARG A 426 6.11 49.74 -6.90
CA ARG A 426 6.72 48.53 -6.33
C ARG A 426 7.33 48.73 -4.95
N ASP A 427 7.93 49.88 -4.70
CA ASP A 427 8.62 50.20 -3.43
C ASP A 427 7.65 50.32 -2.24
N ARG A 428 6.34 50.43 -2.51
CA ARG A 428 5.26 50.50 -1.51
C ARG A 428 4.44 49.23 -1.41
N LEU A 429 4.68 48.25 -2.30
CA LEU A 429 3.92 47.01 -2.33
C LEU A 429 4.65 45.92 -1.56
N PRO A 430 3.90 45.04 -0.85
CA PRO A 430 4.47 43.86 -0.22
C PRO A 430 4.92 42.83 -1.28
N ALA A 431 5.58 41.78 -0.83
CA ALA A 431 5.89 40.66 -1.70
C ALA A 431 4.60 39.99 -2.22
N PHE A 432 4.53 39.82 -3.53
CA PHE A 432 3.40 39.17 -4.21
C PHE A 432 3.37 37.69 -3.92
N LEU A 433 2.17 37.12 -3.78
CA LEU A 433 1.94 35.71 -3.75
C LEU A 433 1.91 35.16 -5.19
N ILE A 434 2.77 34.20 -5.46
CA ILE A 434 2.94 33.61 -6.78
C ILE A 434 2.69 32.12 -6.69
N ARG A 435 1.98 31.58 -7.68
CA ARG A 435 1.78 30.16 -7.92
C ARG A 435 2.56 29.75 -9.16
N ARG A 436 3.25 28.61 -9.11
CA ARG A 436 4.02 28.07 -10.23
C ARG A 436 3.77 26.60 -10.38
N ASP A 437 3.44 26.16 -11.60
CA ASP A 437 3.30 24.75 -11.94
C ASP A 437 4.68 24.13 -12.17
N PRO A 438 5.12 23.15 -11.38
CA PRO A 438 6.43 22.51 -11.59
C PRO A 438 6.56 21.76 -12.90
N ARG A 439 5.45 21.39 -13.55
CA ARG A 439 5.43 20.66 -14.82
C ARG A 439 5.68 21.56 -16.02
N ASP A 440 5.30 22.84 -15.88
CA ASP A 440 5.48 23.87 -16.90
C ASP A 440 5.74 25.22 -16.24
N ILE A 441 7.01 25.60 -16.15
CA ILE A 441 7.41 26.88 -15.56
C ILE A 441 7.47 28.03 -16.57
N SER A 442 6.91 27.86 -17.78
CA SER A 442 6.87 28.93 -18.80
C SER A 442 5.98 30.10 -18.39
N ARG A 443 5.13 29.91 -17.39
CA ARG A 443 4.23 30.90 -16.84
C ARG A 443 4.10 30.77 -15.33
N ILE A 444 3.73 31.87 -14.70
CA ILE A 444 3.39 31.93 -13.29
C ILE A 444 2.04 32.63 -13.11
N TRP A 445 1.36 32.35 -12.02
CA TRP A 445 0.14 33.06 -11.65
C TRP A 445 0.43 33.93 -10.43
N VAL A 446 0.25 35.24 -10.60
CA VAL A 446 0.52 36.26 -9.60
C VAL A 446 -0.79 36.76 -9.04
N LEU A 447 -0.98 36.64 -7.73
CA LEU A 447 -2.16 37.19 -7.07
C LEU A 447 -2.04 38.72 -7.04
N GLU A 448 -3.07 39.43 -7.51
CA GLU A 448 -3.17 40.88 -7.43
C GLU A 448 -2.99 41.38 -5.99
N PRO A 449 -2.44 42.57 -5.77
CA PRO A 449 -2.27 43.13 -4.42
C PRO A 449 -3.57 43.19 -3.62
N GLU A 450 -4.69 43.42 -4.30
CA GLU A 450 -6.03 43.45 -3.71
C GLU A 450 -6.61 42.06 -3.44
N GLY A 451 -5.91 40.99 -3.89
CA GLY A 451 -6.18 39.60 -3.52
C GLY A 451 -7.37 38.95 -4.21
N GLN A 452 -7.92 39.53 -5.28
CA GLN A 452 -9.13 39.03 -5.92
C GLN A 452 -8.88 38.05 -7.08
N HIS A 453 -7.84 38.31 -7.90
CA HIS A 453 -7.61 37.58 -9.12
C HIS A 453 -6.15 37.17 -9.30
N TYR A 454 -5.94 36.03 -9.96
CA TYR A 454 -4.61 35.64 -10.43
C TYR A 454 -4.40 36.12 -11.86
N LEU A 455 -3.28 36.79 -12.09
CA LEU A 455 -2.79 37.14 -13.41
C LEU A 455 -1.80 36.10 -13.90
N GLU A 456 -1.97 35.63 -15.12
CA GLU A 456 -1.00 34.75 -15.78
C GLU A 456 0.13 35.62 -16.37
N ILE A 457 1.35 35.35 -15.93
CA ILE A 457 2.56 36.09 -16.35
C ILE A 457 3.51 35.08 -17.01
N PRO A 458 3.72 35.21 -18.35
CA PRO A 458 4.62 34.30 -19.07
C PRO A 458 6.09 34.68 -18.86
N TYR A 459 6.99 33.91 -19.43
CA TYR A 459 8.39 34.30 -19.63
C TYR A 459 8.47 35.65 -20.31
N ARG A 460 9.45 36.45 -19.92
CA ARG A 460 9.76 37.72 -20.60
C ARG A 460 10.19 37.45 -22.04
N THR A 461 10.99 36.42 -22.28
CA THR A 461 11.46 35.99 -23.59
C THR A 461 10.59 34.82 -24.08
N LEU A 462 9.54 35.13 -24.84
CA LEU A 462 8.53 34.18 -25.31
C LEU A 462 9.07 33.07 -26.24
N SER A 463 10.27 33.27 -26.81
CA SER A 463 10.92 32.27 -27.66
C SER A 463 11.54 31.10 -26.87
N HIS A 464 11.62 31.21 -25.54
CA HIS A 464 12.11 30.11 -24.73
C HIS A 464 11.11 28.95 -24.70
N PRO A 465 11.58 27.69 -24.83
CA PRO A 465 10.69 26.54 -24.75
C PRO A 465 10.13 26.38 -23.35
N ALA A 466 8.93 25.81 -23.24
CA ALA A 466 8.40 25.36 -21.97
C ALA A 466 9.32 24.29 -21.37
N VAL A 467 9.65 24.43 -20.10
CA VAL A 467 10.51 23.51 -19.34
C VAL A 467 9.90 23.16 -18.01
N THR A 468 10.29 22.03 -17.47
CA THR A 468 9.90 21.61 -16.12
C THR A 468 10.84 22.19 -15.06
N LEU A 469 10.36 22.31 -13.83
CA LEU A 469 11.19 22.73 -12.70
C LEU A 469 12.39 21.79 -12.48
N TRP A 470 12.22 20.51 -12.79
CA TRP A 470 13.28 19.52 -12.70
C TRP A 470 14.41 19.81 -13.72
N GLU A 471 14.07 20.00 -15.01
CA GLU A 471 15.05 20.36 -16.04
C GLU A 471 15.83 21.64 -15.68
N GLN A 472 15.12 22.64 -15.18
CA GLN A 472 15.74 23.88 -14.71
C GLN A 472 16.75 23.63 -13.59
N ARG A 473 16.36 22.85 -12.56
CA ARG A 473 17.24 22.54 -11.42
C ARG A 473 18.49 21.75 -11.86
N GLN A 474 18.33 20.80 -12.75
CA GLN A 474 19.46 20.04 -13.31
C GLN A 474 20.43 20.94 -14.08
N ALA A 475 19.91 21.82 -14.92
CA ALA A 475 20.73 22.78 -15.66
C ALA A 475 21.47 23.75 -14.74
N LEU A 476 20.81 24.25 -13.69
CA LEU A 476 21.44 25.11 -12.67
C LEU A 476 22.55 24.37 -11.91
N ALA A 477 22.30 23.13 -11.50
CA ALA A 477 23.31 22.32 -10.82
C ALA A 477 24.55 22.12 -11.70
N LYS A 478 24.37 21.82 -12.99
CA LYS A 478 25.45 21.62 -13.94
C LYS A 478 26.24 22.91 -14.22
N LEU A 479 25.56 24.05 -14.36
CA LEU A 479 26.22 25.35 -14.52
C LEU A 479 27.07 25.71 -13.29
N ARG A 480 26.58 25.43 -12.07
CA ARG A 480 27.33 25.63 -10.83
C ARG A 480 28.57 24.73 -10.74
N GLN A 481 28.45 23.48 -11.13
CA GLN A 481 29.59 22.54 -11.20
C GLN A 481 30.68 23.01 -12.19
N GLN A 482 30.29 23.72 -13.25
CA GLN A 482 31.22 24.31 -14.21
C GLN A 482 31.90 25.60 -13.71
N GLY A 483 31.73 25.96 -12.44
CA GLY A 483 32.38 27.13 -11.83
C GLY A 483 31.85 28.48 -12.31
N ARG A 484 30.66 28.53 -12.90
CA ARG A 484 30.03 29.78 -13.29
C ARG A 484 29.37 30.44 -12.08
N GLU A 485 29.96 31.46 -11.55
CA GLU A 485 29.40 32.23 -10.42
C GLU A 485 28.15 33.03 -10.82
N GLN A 486 28.08 33.49 -12.07
CA GLN A 486 26.91 34.19 -12.61
C GLN A 486 26.17 33.31 -13.61
N VAL A 487 24.98 32.93 -13.23
CA VAL A 487 24.05 32.19 -14.10
C VAL A 487 23.07 33.18 -14.69
N ASP A 488 23.13 33.38 -16.02
CA ASP A 488 22.13 34.16 -16.76
C ASP A 488 21.06 33.24 -17.40
N GLU A 489 19.94 33.84 -17.80
CA GLU A 489 18.80 33.12 -18.39
C GLU A 489 19.17 32.44 -19.72
N LEU A 490 19.98 33.09 -20.56
CA LEU A 490 20.42 32.57 -21.84
C LEU A 490 21.33 31.33 -21.66
N ALA A 491 22.26 31.38 -20.69
CA ALA A 491 23.12 30.25 -20.37
C ALA A 491 22.27 29.05 -19.85
N LEU A 492 21.25 29.32 -19.04
CA LEU A 492 20.34 28.31 -18.50
C LEU A 492 19.57 27.59 -19.63
N PHE A 493 18.90 28.32 -20.52
CA PHE A 493 18.15 27.71 -21.61
C PHE A 493 19.03 27.03 -22.65
N ARG A 494 20.23 27.54 -22.89
CA ARG A 494 21.25 26.87 -23.73
C ARG A 494 21.67 25.54 -23.10
N MET A 495 21.90 25.49 -21.79
CA MET A 495 22.24 24.27 -21.08
C MET A 495 21.09 23.24 -21.13
N ILE A 496 19.84 23.67 -20.93
CA ILE A 496 18.66 22.80 -21.08
C ILE A 496 18.59 22.22 -22.51
N GLY A 497 18.82 23.07 -23.53
CA GLY A 497 18.87 22.61 -24.92
C GLY A 497 19.94 21.55 -25.17
N GLN A 498 21.15 21.78 -24.67
CA GLN A 498 22.26 20.82 -24.77
C GLN A 498 21.96 19.51 -24.02
N MET A 499 21.35 19.56 -22.83
CA MET A 499 20.96 18.37 -22.10
C MET A 499 19.91 17.55 -22.86
N ARG A 500 18.90 18.20 -23.44
CA ARG A 500 17.90 17.53 -24.30
C ARG A 500 18.53 16.90 -25.55
N GLU A 501 19.51 17.59 -26.17
CA GLU A 501 20.25 17.08 -27.33
C GLU A 501 21.11 15.85 -26.98
N ILE A 502 21.78 15.86 -25.83
CA ILE A 502 22.56 14.70 -25.34
C ILE A 502 21.64 13.47 -25.17
N VAL A 503 20.47 13.65 -24.54
CA VAL A 503 19.49 12.56 -24.36
C VAL A 503 19.02 12.04 -25.72
N THR A 504 18.67 12.93 -26.64
CA THR A 504 18.24 12.55 -28.00
C THR A 504 19.33 11.80 -28.76
N THR A 505 20.59 12.23 -28.65
CA THR A 505 21.74 11.60 -29.31
C THR A 505 22.06 10.24 -28.69
N ALA A 506 22.00 10.12 -27.37
CA ALA A 506 22.22 8.86 -26.65
C ALA A 506 21.14 7.81 -27.00
N GLN A 507 19.88 8.23 -27.09
CA GLN A 507 18.77 7.37 -27.53
C GLN A 507 18.99 6.85 -28.96
N LYS A 508 19.41 7.72 -29.89
CA LYS A 508 19.73 7.32 -31.27
C LYS A 508 20.90 6.35 -31.34
N ALA A 509 21.96 6.59 -30.59
CA ALA A 509 23.12 5.71 -30.51
C ALA A 509 22.79 4.32 -29.96
N THR A 510 21.95 4.26 -28.93
CA THR A 510 21.47 3.00 -28.32
C THR A 510 20.61 2.20 -29.30
N ARG A 511 19.75 2.86 -30.08
CA ARG A 511 18.95 2.22 -31.13
C ARG A 511 19.81 1.62 -32.24
N LYS A 512 20.86 2.32 -32.66
CA LYS A 512 21.82 1.82 -33.65
C LYS A 512 22.56 0.59 -33.13
N ALA A 513 23.04 0.62 -31.90
CA ALA A 513 23.74 -0.50 -31.29
C ALA A 513 22.84 -1.76 -31.17
N ARG A 514 21.56 -1.60 -30.87
CA ARG A 514 20.60 -2.73 -30.83
C ARG A 514 20.30 -3.28 -32.23
N ARG A 515 20.11 -2.44 -33.25
CA ARG A 515 19.97 -2.89 -34.63
C ARG A 515 21.19 -3.68 -35.10
N ASP A 516 22.38 -3.23 -34.73
CA ASP A 516 23.63 -3.90 -35.10
C ASP A 516 23.83 -5.21 -34.32
N ALA A 517 23.28 -5.31 -33.10
CA ALA A 517 23.25 -6.56 -32.34
C ALA A 517 22.27 -7.58 -32.96
N ASP A 518 21.06 -7.16 -33.32
CA ASP A 518 20.07 -8.01 -34.00
C ASP A 518 20.56 -8.48 -35.36
N ARG A 519 21.17 -7.60 -36.16
CA ARG A 519 21.79 -7.97 -37.43
C ARG A 519 22.89 -9.03 -37.24
N ARG A 520 23.73 -8.92 -36.21
CA ARG A 520 24.77 -9.91 -35.92
C ARG A 520 24.19 -11.25 -35.47
N GLN A 521 23.08 -11.26 -34.74
CA GLN A 521 22.36 -12.50 -34.38
C GLN A 521 21.75 -13.17 -35.60
N HIS A 522 21.12 -12.42 -36.51
CA HIS A 522 20.59 -12.95 -37.77
C HIS A 522 21.66 -13.50 -38.69
N LEU A 523 22.79 -12.83 -38.79
CA LEU A 523 23.93 -13.32 -39.58
C LEU A 523 24.57 -14.61 -38.99
N LYS A 524 24.60 -14.74 -37.65
CA LYS A 524 25.03 -15.98 -36.99
C LYS A 524 24.06 -17.15 -37.19
N ALA A 525 22.75 -16.88 -37.22
CA ALA A 525 21.73 -17.89 -37.48
C ALA A 525 21.70 -18.37 -38.94
N SER A 526 22.20 -17.56 -39.88
CA SER A 526 22.26 -17.89 -41.32
C SER A 526 23.57 -18.56 -41.78
N ALA A 527 24.55 -18.72 -40.90
CA ALA A 527 25.79 -19.43 -41.22
C ALA A 527 25.57 -20.96 -41.14
N PRO A 528 25.95 -21.75 -42.17
CA PRO A 528 25.81 -23.21 -42.10
C PRO A 528 26.65 -23.75 -40.93
N SER A 529 26.06 -24.58 -40.10
CA SER A 529 26.66 -25.24 -38.97
C SER A 529 27.74 -26.22 -39.48
N VAL A 530 29.00 -25.80 -39.39
CA VAL A 530 30.13 -26.72 -39.52
C VAL A 530 30.23 -27.45 -38.19
N LYS A 531 29.93 -28.77 -38.21
CA LYS A 531 30.17 -29.63 -37.06
C LYS A 531 31.70 -29.62 -36.77
N PRO A 532 32.13 -29.34 -35.53
CA PRO A 532 33.53 -29.51 -35.17
C PRO A 532 33.87 -30.99 -35.17
N ALA A 533 35.04 -31.32 -35.80
CA ALA A 533 35.65 -32.64 -35.70
C ALA A 533 36.06 -32.93 -34.25
N PRO A 534 36.06 -34.22 -33.82
CA PRO A 534 36.43 -34.57 -32.45
C PRO A 534 37.89 -34.21 -32.20
N PRO A 535 38.26 -33.77 -31.00
CA PRO A 535 39.65 -33.45 -30.68
C PRO A 535 40.46 -34.73 -30.53
N ASP A 536 41.57 -34.79 -31.26
CA ASP A 536 42.67 -35.72 -31.02
C ASP A 536 43.27 -35.49 -29.63
N ALA A 537 43.47 -36.59 -28.92
CA ALA A 537 44.13 -36.62 -27.63
C ALA A 537 45.66 -36.40 -27.83
N ASP A 538 46.26 -35.88 -26.79
CA ASP A 538 47.67 -35.69 -26.49
C ASP A 538 48.25 -34.31 -26.87
N MET A 539 48.44 -33.53 -25.81
CA MET A 539 49.75 -32.98 -25.36
C MET A 539 49.58 -32.22 -24.03
N ALA A 540 50.48 -32.53 -23.15
CA ALA A 540 50.52 -32.10 -21.75
C ALA A 540 50.80 -30.60 -21.54
N ASP A 541 50.32 -30.15 -20.39
CA ASP A 541 50.56 -28.93 -19.60
C ASP A 541 52.02 -28.39 -19.63
N PRO A 542 52.31 -27.08 -19.50
CA PRO A 542 52.41 -26.58 -18.14
C PRO A 542 52.05 -25.09 -17.88
N GLN A 543 51.71 -24.89 -16.63
CA GLN A 543 51.84 -23.68 -15.81
C GLN A 543 50.61 -22.76 -15.68
N ALA A 544 49.97 -23.01 -14.55
CA ALA A 544 49.10 -22.10 -13.84
C ALA A 544 49.83 -20.83 -13.39
N ASP A 545 49.24 -19.69 -13.62
CA ASP A 545 49.52 -18.51 -12.83
C ASP A 545 48.22 -17.94 -12.24
N ASN A 546 48.27 -17.76 -10.93
CA ASN A 546 47.23 -17.30 -10.04
C ASN A 546 46.67 -15.92 -10.43
N LEU A 547 45.39 -15.83 -10.72
CA LEU A 547 44.65 -14.57 -10.59
C LEU A 547 43.45 -14.80 -9.69
N SER A 548 43.50 -14.17 -8.53
CA SER A 548 42.42 -14.11 -7.54
C SER A 548 41.15 -13.53 -8.14
N PRO A 549 39.97 -14.04 -7.75
CA PRO A 549 38.69 -13.48 -8.22
C PRO A 549 38.44 -12.11 -7.58
N ALA A 550 38.07 -11.14 -8.41
CA ALA A 550 37.63 -9.83 -7.99
C ALA A 550 36.35 -9.96 -7.16
N LYS A 551 36.34 -9.33 -5.99
CA LYS A 551 35.16 -9.23 -5.13
C LYS A 551 34.11 -8.32 -5.77
N PRO A 552 32.80 -8.66 -5.69
CA PRO A 552 31.75 -7.76 -6.14
C PRO A 552 31.61 -6.57 -5.17
N PHE A 553 31.29 -5.43 -5.74
CA PHE A 553 31.02 -4.19 -5.02
C PHE A 553 29.77 -4.35 -4.13
N ASP A 554 29.96 -4.28 -2.82
CA ASP A 554 28.92 -4.01 -1.84
C ASP A 554 28.83 -2.48 -1.65
N GLN A 555 27.63 -1.96 -1.77
CA GLN A 555 27.09 -0.64 -1.42
C GLN A 555 26.69 0.20 -2.64
N ILE A 556 25.39 0.15 -2.90
CA ILE A 556 24.64 1.21 -3.58
C ILE A 556 23.97 2.02 -2.46
N GLU A 557 24.45 3.25 -2.26
CA GLU A 557 23.77 4.22 -1.40
C GLU A 557 22.53 4.75 -2.14
N GLU A 558 21.36 4.56 -1.55
CA GLU A 558 20.08 5.15 -1.95
C GLU A 558 20.07 6.66 -1.62
N TRP A 559 19.76 7.46 -2.61
CA TRP A 559 19.39 8.88 -2.48
C TRP A 559 17.96 9.12 -2.93
#